data_dfb85eccb5af24e4c093a4b4c3971ccd
#
_entry.id   dfb85eccb5af24e4c093a4b4c3971ccd
#
_cell.length_a   1.000
_cell.length_b   1.000
_cell.length_c   1.000
_cell.angle_alpha   90.00
_cell.angle_beta   90.00
_cell.angle_gamma   90.00
#
_symmetry.space_group_name_H-M   'P 1'
#
loop_
_entity.id
_entity.type
_entity.pdbx_description
1 polymer ?
#
loop_
_entity_poly.entity_id
_entity_poly.type
_entity_poly.pdbx_seq_one_letter_code
_entity_poly.pdbx_strand_id
1 'polypeptide(L)'
;MESRVRELLKRNRLSVTDSRLQVLSLFYKAPGALAHSDIEKKAGDKMDRVTIYRTLQTFEEKGLIHTIPTSDNSVKYALCKEQCAHGHHHDNHVHFVCTKCTKTICLDDVLVPEVKLPKGFLPTQSNMVVNGLCDRCK
;
A
#
# COMPACT_ATOMS: atom_id res chain seq x y z
N MET A 1 10.85 5.99 -15.02
CA MET A 1 10.28 5.80 -13.69
C MET A 1 9.80 7.11 -13.06
N GLU A 2 10.62 8.13 -13.06
CA GLU A 2 10.25 9.42 -12.47
C GLU A 2 9.00 10.02 -13.12
N SER A 3 8.86 9.91 -14.43
CA SER A 3 7.68 10.42 -15.14
C SER A 3 6.40 9.72 -14.71
N ARG A 4 6.45 8.43 -14.44
CA ARG A 4 5.30 7.68 -13.93
C ARG A 4 4.90 8.12 -12.53
N VAL A 5 5.90 8.34 -11.68
CA VAL A 5 5.67 8.80 -10.31
C VAL A 5 5.02 10.18 -10.32
N ARG A 6 5.55 11.09 -11.13
CA ARG A 6 4.98 12.43 -11.28
C ARG A 6 3.54 12.39 -11.78
N GLU A 7 3.28 11.56 -12.79
CA GLU A 7 1.95 11.42 -13.34
C GLU A 7 0.96 10.88 -12.31
N LEU A 8 1.38 9.90 -11.53
CA LEU A 8 0.54 9.31 -10.50
C LEU A 8 0.16 10.34 -9.43
N LEU A 9 1.11 11.17 -9.02
CA LEU A 9 0.85 12.26 -8.07
C LEU A 9 -0.18 13.25 -8.65
N LYS A 10 0.02 13.66 -9.90
CA LYS A 10 -0.88 14.60 -10.56
C LYS A 10 -2.30 14.05 -10.70
N ARG A 11 -2.43 12.79 -11.06
CA ARG A 11 -3.75 12.13 -11.16
C ARG A 11 -4.50 12.15 -9.85
N ASN A 12 -3.78 12.09 -8.75
CA ASN A 12 -4.38 12.09 -7.42
C ASN A 12 -4.45 13.49 -6.81
N ARG A 13 -4.24 14.52 -7.61
CA ARG A 13 -4.31 15.92 -7.21
C ARG A 13 -3.33 16.26 -6.10
N LEU A 14 -2.16 15.64 -6.15
CA LEU A 14 -1.08 15.89 -5.21
C LEU A 14 0.01 16.69 -5.91
N SER A 15 0.51 17.71 -5.21
CA SER A 15 1.66 18.46 -5.71
C SER A 15 2.90 17.58 -5.74
N VAL A 16 3.76 17.85 -6.71
CA VAL A 16 5.01 17.09 -6.87
C VAL A 16 6.06 17.72 -5.96
N THR A 17 6.50 16.95 -4.96
CA THR A 17 7.57 17.36 -4.05
C THR A 17 8.65 16.29 -4.04
N ASP A 18 9.87 16.67 -3.64
CA ASP A 18 10.97 15.72 -3.57
C ASP A 18 10.67 14.55 -2.62
N SER A 19 10.07 14.85 -1.47
CA SER A 19 9.69 13.81 -0.51
C SER A 19 8.73 12.81 -1.11
N ARG A 20 7.70 13.29 -1.79
CA ARG A 20 6.70 12.43 -2.42
C ARG A 20 7.29 11.61 -3.55
N LEU A 21 8.15 12.21 -4.37
CA LEU A 21 8.85 11.50 -5.44
C LEU A 21 9.72 10.39 -4.87
N GLN A 22 10.49 10.68 -3.83
CA GLN A 22 11.38 9.69 -3.24
C GLN A 22 10.62 8.53 -2.62
N VAL A 23 9.61 8.79 -1.81
CA VAL A 23 8.85 7.73 -1.15
C VAL A 23 8.12 6.87 -2.17
N LEU A 24 7.46 7.49 -3.13
CA LEU A 24 6.72 6.74 -4.14
C LEU A 24 7.64 5.89 -5.02
N SER A 25 8.83 6.42 -5.33
CA SER A 25 9.84 5.67 -6.09
C SER A 25 10.32 4.43 -5.34
N LEU A 26 10.43 4.51 -4.02
CA LEU A 26 10.81 3.36 -3.20
C LEU A 26 9.79 2.23 -3.33
N PHE A 27 8.51 2.57 -3.35
CA PHE A 27 7.46 1.58 -3.54
C PHE A 27 7.52 0.93 -4.92
N TYR A 28 7.81 1.70 -5.96
CA TYR A 28 7.96 1.15 -7.31
C TYR A 28 9.13 0.18 -7.43
N LYS A 29 10.21 0.44 -6.71
CA LYS A 29 11.41 -0.40 -6.74
C LYS A 29 11.30 -1.62 -5.84
N ALA A 30 10.41 -1.59 -4.86
CA ALA A 30 10.30 -2.67 -3.88
C ALA A 30 9.61 -3.89 -4.50
N PRO A 31 10.10 -5.10 -4.24
CA PRO A 31 9.44 -6.31 -4.72
C PRO A 31 8.18 -6.65 -3.94
N GLY A 32 7.95 -6.04 -2.79
CA GLY A 32 6.81 -6.30 -1.95
C GLY A 32 6.48 -5.13 -1.04
N ALA A 33 5.76 -5.39 0.03
CA ALA A 33 5.35 -4.36 0.97
C ALA A 33 6.55 -3.80 1.73
N LEU A 34 6.43 -2.54 2.14
CA LEU A 34 7.46 -1.84 2.90
C LEU A 34 6.90 -1.41 4.26
N ALA A 35 7.67 -1.65 5.31
CA ALA A 35 7.39 -1.08 6.62
C ALA A 35 7.97 0.33 6.70
N HIS A 36 7.52 1.11 7.67
CA HIS A 36 8.04 2.46 7.89
C HIS A 36 9.56 2.45 8.07
N SER A 37 10.06 1.48 8.84
CA SER A 37 11.50 1.32 9.06
C SER A 37 12.28 1.04 7.78
N ASP A 38 11.71 0.29 6.86
CA ASP A 38 12.35 0.03 5.57
C ASP A 38 12.50 1.31 4.76
N ILE A 39 11.48 2.15 4.80
CA ILE A 39 11.50 3.44 4.09
C ILE A 39 12.53 4.36 4.70
N GLU A 40 12.60 4.41 6.03
CA GLU A 40 13.61 5.21 6.72
C GLU A 40 15.03 4.80 6.33
N LYS A 41 15.30 3.52 6.29
CA LYS A 41 16.62 3.00 5.90
C LYS A 41 16.96 3.35 4.45
N LYS A 42 16.00 3.23 3.55
CA LYS A 42 16.23 3.50 2.13
C LYS A 42 16.32 4.98 1.82
N ALA A 43 15.61 5.82 2.57
CA ALA A 43 15.67 7.26 2.41
C ALA A 43 16.95 7.84 2.99
N GLY A 44 17.54 7.18 4.00
CA GLY A 44 18.75 7.65 4.66
C GLY A 44 18.53 8.98 5.34
N ASP A 45 19.54 9.87 5.25
CA ASP A 45 19.48 11.18 5.89
C ASP A 45 18.69 12.22 5.09
N LYS A 46 18.14 11.84 3.95
CA LYS A 46 17.45 12.78 3.06
C LYS A 46 16.09 13.21 3.56
N MET A 47 15.47 12.39 4.40
CA MET A 47 14.16 12.71 4.96
C MET A 47 14.12 12.32 6.43
N ASP A 48 13.46 13.16 7.24
CA ASP A 48 13.25 12.82 8.63
C ASP A 48 12.02 11.92 8.78
N ARG A 49 11.89 11.35 9.99
CA ARG A 49 10.81 10.42 10.30
C ARG A 49 9.42 11.05 10.14
N VAL A 50 9.29 12.30 10.55
CA VAL A 50 8.03 13.03 10.49
C VAL A 50 7.59 13.25 9.05
N THR A 51 8.53 13.61 8.17
CA THR A 51 8.24 13.81 6.74
C THR A 51 7.79 12.51 6.09
N ILE A 52 8.47 11.40 6.40
CA ILE A 52 8.10 10.08 5.90
C ILE A 52 6.69 9.72 6.35
N TYR A 53 6.40 9.89 7.63
CA TYR A 53 5.11 9.56 8.20
C TYR A 53 3.97 10.36 7.54
N ARG A 54 4.16 11.67 7.39
CA ARG A 54 3.18 12.55 6.75
C ARG A 54 2.96 12.18 5.29
N THR A 55 4.03 11.83 4.58
CA THR A 55 3.95 11.43 3.18
C THR A 55 3.15 10.13 3.03
N LEU A 56 3.42 9.15 3.89
CA LEU A 56 2.68 7.89 3.89
C LEU A 56 1.21 8.11 4.21
N GLN A 57 0.92 8.96 5.19
CA GLN A 57 -0.45 9.27 5.56
C GLN A 57 -1.22 9.92 4.39
N THR A 58 -0.59 10.85 3.70
CA THR A 58 -1.17 11.49 2.53
C THR A 58 -1.46 10.47 1.44
N PHE A 59 -0.51 9.57 1.17
CA PHE A 59 -0.68 8.55 0.14
C PHE A 59 -1.79 7.56 0.50
N GLU A 60 -1.90 7.21 1.77
CA GLU A 60 -2.96 6.32 2.24
C GLU A 60 -4.34 6.98 2.09
N GLU A 61 -4.46 8.26 2.46
CA GLU A 61 -5.70 9.00 2.32
C GLU A 61 -6.15 9.11 0.87
N LYS A 62 -5.19 9.21 -0.06
CA LYS A 62 -5.49 9.30 -1.50
C LYS A 62 -5.65 7.94 -2.15
N GLY A 63 -5.47 6.86 -1.41
CA GLY A 63 -5.61 5.51 -1.96
C GLY A 63 -4.44 5.07 -2.82
N LEU A 64 -3.30 5.75 -2.75
CA LEU A 64 -2.11 5.36 -3.49
C LEU A 64 -1.43 4.14 -2.88
N ILE A 65 -1.48 4.03 -1.57
CA ILE A 65 -0.92 2.89 -0.85
C ILE A 65 -1.97 2.34 0.11
N HIS A 66 -1.82 1.07 0.46
CA HIS A 66 -2.65 0.37 1.43
C HIS A 66 -1.83 -0.09 2.59
N THR A 67 -2.43 -0.09 3.77
CA THR A 67 -1.85 -0.78 4.92
C THR A 67 -2.19 -2.25 4.83
N ILE A 68 -1.23 -3.09 5.15
CA ILE A 68 -1.40 -4.54 5.15
C ILE A 68 -1.07 -5.04 6.55
N PRO A 69 -2.03 -5.65 7.26
CA PRO A 69 -1.73 -6.23 8.56
C PRO A 69 -0.82 -7.44 8.39
N THR A 70 0.15 -7.58 9.26
CA THR A 70 1.07 -8.70 9.25
C THR A 70 0.92 -9.50 10.54
N SER A 71 1.40 -10.74 10.51
CA SER A 71 1.27 -11.64 11.66
C SER A 71 2.06 -11.19 12.89
N ASP A 72 3.06 -10.34 12.70
CA ASP A 72 3.90 -9.81 13.78
C ASP A 72 3.42 -8.47 14.34
N ASN A 73 2.19 -8.07 14.01
CA ASN A 73 1.59 -6.80 14.41
C ASN A 73 2.29 -5.56 13.84
N SER A 74 3.25 -5.72 12.94
CA SER A 74 3.82 -4.58 12.24
C SER A 74 2.88 -4.14 11.12
N VAL A 75 2.93 -2.84 10.79
CA VAL A 75 2.16 -2.32 9.68
C VAL A 75 3.08 -2.20 8.49
N LYS A 76 2.66 -2.78 7.38
CA LYS A 76 3.35 -2.63 6.10
C LYS A 76 2.46 -1.94 5.10
N TYR A 77 3.08 -1.29 4.15
CA TYR A 77 2.39 -0.53 3.11
C TYR A 77 2.72 -1.14 1.75
N ALA A 78 1.74 -1.16 0.88
CA ALA A 78 1.92 -1.62 -0.49
C ALA A 78 1.35 -0.61 -1.45
N LEU A 79 2.03 -0.41 -2.58
CA LEU A 79 1.55 0.47 -3.63
C LEU A 79 0.36 -0.18 -4.33
N CYS A 80 -0.71 0.57 -4.47
CA CYS A 80 -1.85 0.15 -5.27
C CYS A 80 -1.50 0.35 -6.74
N LYS A 81 -1.71 -0.68 -7.55
CA LYS A 81 -1.46 -0.58 -8.98
C LYS A 81 -2.47 0.35 -9.65
N GLU A 82 -2.14 0.85 -10.82
CA GLU A 82 -2.98 1.81 -11.53
C GLU A 82 -4.43 1.34 -11.72
N GLN A 83 -4.63 0.04 -11.83
CA GLN A 83 -5.95 -0.54 -11.98
C GLN A 83 -6.83 -0.35 -10.74
N CYS A 84 -6.23 -0.11 -9.60
CA CYS A 84 -6.93 0.13 -8.35
C CYS A 84 -7.18 1.62 -8.08
N ALA A 85 -6.79 2.49 -8.98
CA ALA A 85 -6.74 3.94 -8.76
C ALA A 85 -8.10 4.63 -8.87
N HIS A 86 -9.19 3.91 -8.69
CA HIS A 86 -10.53 4.49 -8.82
C HIS A 86 -11.12 4.97 -7.50
N GLY A 87 -10.33 5.02 -6.46
CA GLY A 87 -10.71 5.64 -5.19
C GLY A 87 -11.67 4.87 -4.32
N HIS A 88 -12.15 3.72 -4.75
CA HIS A 88 -13.12 2.94 -4.01
C HIS A 88 -12.58 1.60 -3.52
N HIS A 89 -11.33 1.38 -3.73
CA HIS A 89 -10.73 0.06 -3.54
C HIS A 89 -10.28 -0.20 -2.11
N HIS A 90 -10.23 0.80 -1.25
CA HIS A 90 -9.76 0.57 0.11
C HIS A 90 -10.70 -0.30 0.93
N ASP A 91 -11.94 -0.42 0.51
CA ASP A 91 -12.95 -1.09 1.32
C ASP A 91 -13.13 -2.56 0.97
N ASN A 92 -12.72 -2.98 -0.24
CA ASN A 92 -13.08 -4.30 -0.76
C ASN A 92 -11.95 -4.97 -1.51
N HIS A 93 -10.74 -4.95 -0.95
CA HIS A 93 -9.60 -5.56 -1.63
C HIS A 93 -9.17 -6.85 -0.99
N VAL A 94 -8.86 -7.81 -1.86
CA VAL A 94 -8.15 -9.02 -1.46
C VAL A 94 -6.70 -8.83 -1.86
N HIS A 95 -5.79 -9.06 -0.91
CA HIS A 95 -4.35 -8.98 -1.14
C HIS A 95 -3.73 -10.36 -0.92
N PHE A 96 -2.73 -10.68 -1.71
CA PHE A 96 -1.90 -11.84 -1.48
C PHE A 96 -0.52 -11.40 -1.02
N VAL A 97 -0.02 -12.02 0.04
CA VAL A 97 1.31 -11.73 0.59
C VAL A 97 2.13 -13.01 0.59
N CYS A 98 3.28 -12.98 -0.07
CA CYS A 98 4.22 -14.08 -0.01
C CYS A 98 4.96 -14.06 1.33
N THR A 99 4.87 -15.15 2.08
CA THR A 99 5.50 -15.23 3.39
C THR A 99 7.03 -15.34 3.32
N LYS A 100 7.57 -15.69 2.16
CA LYS A 100 9.01 -15.83 1.98
C LYS A 100 9.68 -14.57 1.47
N CYS A 101 9.19 -14.00 0.36
CA CYS A 101 9.82 -12.81 -0.25
C CYS A 101 9.07 -11.51 0.03
N THR A 102 7.95 -11.57 0.73
CA THR A 102 7.08 -10.43 1.07
C THR A 102 6.41 -9.76 -0.12
N LYS A 103 6.50 -10.34 -1.32
CA LYS A 103 5.80 -9.82 -2.48
C LYS A 103 4.31 -9.72 -2.19
N THR A 104 3.73 -8.56 -2.46
CA THR A 104 2.33 -8.30 -2.21
C THR A 104 1.63 -7.97 -3.51
N ILE A 105 0.51 -8.64 -3.75
CA ILE A 105 -0.29 -8.44 -4.96
C ILE A 105 -1.69 -8.02 -4.55
N CYS A 106 -2.22 -7.01 -5.21
CA CYS A 106 -3.61 -6.63 -5.09
C CYS A 106 -4.42 -7.45 -6.10
N LEU A 107 -5.39 -8.20 -5.61
CA LEU A 107 -6.24 -9.03 -6.45
C LEU A 107 -7.49 -8.25 -6.83
N ASP A 108 -7.42 -7.51 -7.93
CA ASP A 108 -8.47 -6.59 -8.36
C ASP A 108 -9.75 -7.32 -8.80
N ASP A 109 -9.60 -8.52 -9.33
CA ASP A 109 -10.71 -9.29 -9.87
C ASP A 109 -11.48 -10.06 -8.81
N VAL A 110 -11.00 -10.03 -7.58
CA VAL A 110 -11.61 -10.79 -6.49
C VAL A 110 -12.26 -9.81 -5.51
N LEU A 111 -13.55 -10.01 -5.29
CA LEU A 111 -14.29 -9.20 -4.32
C LEU A 111 -14.21 -9.83 -2.94
N VAL A 112 -14.08 -8.98 -1.93
CA VAL A 112 -14.18 -9.43 -0.55
C VAL A 112 -15.60 -9.90 -0.28
N PRO A 113 -15.80 -11.11 0.25
CA PRO A 113 -17.16 -11.59 0.56
C PRO A 113 -17.86 -10.66 1.53
N GLU A 114 -19.15 -10.46 1.32
CA GLU A 114 -19.96 -9.70 2.25
C GLU A 114 -20.13 -10.47 3.55
N VAL A 115 -19.79 -9.83 4.65
CA VAL A 115 -19.88 -10.42 5.97
C VAL A 115 -21.12 -9.87 6.67
N LYS A 116 -22.00 -10.76 7.12
CA LYS A 116 -23.16 -10.36 7.91
C LYS A 116 -22.75 -10.08 9.33
N LEU A 117 -23.01 -8.86 9.80
CA LEU A 117 -22.72 -8.47 11.15
C LEU A 117 -23.96 -8.58 12.04
N PRO A 118 -23.78 -8.67 13.36
CA PRO A 118 -24.91 -8.60 14.27
C PRO A 118 -25.70 -7.31 14.12
N LYS A 119 -26.98 -7.36 14.49
CA LYS A 119 -27.85 -6.19 14.40
C LYS A 119 -27.26 -5.01 15.18
N GLY A 120 -27.22 -3.85 14.53
CA GLY A 120 -26.67 -2.64 15.12
C GLY A 120 -25.19 -2.41 14.88
N PHE A 121 -24.51 -3.37 14.27
CA PHE A 121 -23.09 -3.22 13.92
C PHE A 121 -22.97 -2.61 12.53
N LEU A 122 -22.11 -1.62 12.39
CA LEU A 122 -21.89 -0.94 11.12
C LEU A 122 -20.45 -1.16 10.66
N PRO A 123 -20.22 -1.85 9.55
CA PRO A 123 -18.86 -2.03 9.05
C PRO A 123 -18.34 -0.74 8.45
N THR A 124 -17.10 -0.40 8.75
CA THR A 124 -16.44 0.76 8.14
C THR A 124 -15.42 0.32 7.09
N GLN A 125 -14.84 -0.86 7.26
CA GLN A 125 -13.81 -1.35 6.36
C GLN A 125 -13.70 -2.85 6.47
N SER A 126 -13.46 -3.51 5.33
CA SER A 126 -13.22 -4.95 5.29
C SER A 126 -11.94 -5.22 4.52
N ASN A 127 -11.07 -6.03 5.09
CA ASN A 127 -9.81 -6.42 4.46
C ASN A 127 -9.70 -7.93 4.45
N MET A 128 -9.17 -8.48 3.36
CA MET A 128 -8.86 -9.89 3.27
C MET A 128 -7.43 -10.05 2.78
N VAL A 129 -6.63 -10.79 3.51
CA VAL A 129 -5.24 -11.06 3.17
C VAL A 129 -5.04 -12.57 3.09
N VAL A 130 -4.54 -13.02 1.95
CA VAL A 130 -4.17 -14.42 1.76
C VAL A 130 -2.66 -14.54 1.85
N ASN A 131 -2.19 -15.33 2.78
CA ASN A 131 -0.76 -15.57 2.98
C ASN A 131 -0.36 -16.90 2.36
N GLY A 132 0.76 -16.92 1.66
CA GLY A 132 1.22 -18.14 1.01
C GLY A 132 2.55 -17.94 0.35
N LEU A 133 2.84 -18.74 -0.66
CA LEU A 133 4.08 -18.63 -1.43
C LEU A 133 3.77 -18.20 -2.85
N CYS A 134 4.54 -17.25 -3.37
CA CYS A 134 4.38 -16.80 -4.75
C CYS A 134 4.96 -17.84 -5.71
N ASP A 135 4.75 -17.60 -7.00
CA ASP A 135 5.20 -18.52 -8.04
C ASP A 135 6.71 -18.75 -8.06
N ARG A 136 7.49 -17.77 -7.58
CA ARG A 136 8.95 -17.86 -7.53
C ARG A 136 9.46 -18.52 -6.25
N CYS A 137 8.67 -18.50 -5.19
CA CYS A 137 9.08 -19.04 -3.89
C CYS A 137 8.53 -20.43 -3.60
N LYS A 138 7.63 -20.85 -4.42
CA LYS A 138 6.95 -22.14 -4.30
C LYS A 138 7.90 -23.33 -4.46
#